data_c65cdf5caf0d53d6377b22d5264b835e
#
_entry.id   c65cdf5caf0d53d6377b22d5264b835e
#
_cell.length_a   1.000
_cell.length_b   1.000
_cell.length_c   1.000
_cell.angle_alpha   90.00
_cell.angle_beta   90.00
_cell.angle_gamma   90.00
#
_symmetry.space_group_name_H-M   'P 1'
#
loop_
_entity.id
_entity.type
_entity.pdbx_description
1 polymer ?
#
loop_
_entity_poly.entity_id
_entity_poly.type
_entity_poly.pdbx_seq_one_letter_code
_entity_poly.pdbx_strand_id
1 'polypeptide(L)'
;MGLPQFMPSSLNTWAVDFDGDGHVNLAGSAADAIGSVARYLNYFGWERASPTHFDVRAPDNAADRALLLGPDILPLFSAEEFTERGATLTAEGRSHEGPLALVELHNGDAAAPSHVAGTRNFWAVTRYNWSSYYALAVIELGAAVAERRLGNGSNTLTKAR
;
A
#
# COMPACT_ATOMS: atom_id res chain seq x y z
N MET A 1 -17.28 -10.60 -1.78
CA MET A 1 -18.09 -11.15 -2.89
C MET A 1 -17.47 -10.69 -4.20
N GLY A 2 -17.58 -11.50 -5.27
CA GLY A 2 -17.02 -11.23 -6.59
C GLY A 2 -15.47 -11.23 -6.62
N LEU A 3 -14.89 -10.74 -7.72
CA LEU A 3 -13.45 -10.64 -7.92
C LEU A 3 -12.73 -9.85 -6.81
N PRO A 4 -13.27 -8.69 -6.32
CA PRO A 4 -12.62 -7.93 -5.27
C PRO A 4 -12.79 -8.54 -3.86
N GLN A 5 -13.56 -9.61 -3.69
CA GLN A 5 -13.84 -10.23 -2.39
C GLN A 5 -14.41 -9.25 -1.36
N PHE A 6 -15.23 -8.30 -1.79
CA PHE A 6 -15.87 -7.32 -0.92
C PHE A 6 -16.77 -7.98 0.12
N MET A 7 -16.70 -7.47 1.35
CA MET A 7 -17.72 -7.72 2.37
C MET A 7 -19.07 -7.13 1.92
N PRO A 8 -20.22 -7.64 2.39
CA PRO A 8 -21.53 -7.10 2.01
C PRO A 8 -21.68 -5.58 2.25
N SER A 9 -21.14 -5.06 3.34
CA SER A 9 -21.11 -3.62 3.62
C SER A 9 -20.29 -2.84 2.61
N SER A 10 -19.14 -3.37 2.21
CA SER A 10 -18.26 -2.76 1.21
C SER A 10 -18.93 -2.75 -0.16
N LEU A 11 -19.63 -3.80 -0.51
CA LEU A 11 -20.40 -3.88 -1.75
C LEU A 11 -21.46 -2.78 -1.82
N ASN A 12 -22.24 -2.60 -0.76
CA ASN A 12 -23.30 -1.58 -0.73
C ASN A 12 -22.75 -0.14 -0.80
N THR A 13 -21.53 0.09 -0.30
CA THR A 13 -20.95 1.44 -0.18
C THR A 13 -20.10 1.83 -1.39
N TRP A 14 -19.30 0.89 -1.90
CA TRP A 14 -18.24 1.21 -2.88
C TRP A 14 -18.38 0.52 -4.23
N ALA A 15 -19.31 -0.45 -4.39
CA ALA A 15 -19.52 -1.05 -5.70
C ALA A 15 -20.04 -0.01 -6.69
N VAL A 16 -19.55 -0.07 -7.92
CA VAL A 16 -19.89 0.87 -8.99
C VAL A 16 -19.95 0.14 -10.33
N ASP A 17 -20.92 0.50 -11.14
CA ASP A 17 -20.97 0.20 -12.58
C ASP A 17 -19.96 1.12 -13.26
N PHE A 18 -18.78 0.58 -13.59
CA PHE A 18 -17.67 1.35 -14.13
C PHE A 18 -17.61 1.28 -15.66
N ASP A 19 -18.17 0.25 -16.28
CA ASP A 19 -18.28 0.14 -17.75
C ASP A 19 -19.56 0.77 -18.31
N GLY A 20 -20.51 1.14 -17.45
CA GLY A 20 -21.72 1.88 -17.82
C GLY A 20 -22.79 1.02 -18.49
N ASP A 21 -22.80 -0.28 -18.25
CA ASP A 21 -23.79 -1.20 -18.85
C ASP A 21 -25.14 -1.20 -18.11
N GLY A 22 -25.26 -0.45 -17.01
CA GLY A 22 -26.44 -0.33 -16.18
C GLY A 22 -26.51 -1.33 -15.04
N HIS A 23 -25.48 -2.16 -14.83
CA HIS A 23 -25.44 -3.21 -13.81
C HIS A 23 -24.10 -3.27 -13.11
N VAL A 24 -24.08 -3.36 -11.78
CA VAL A 24 -22.86 -3.64 -11.02
C VAL A 24 -22.60 -5.14 -11.02
N ASN A 25 -21.57 -5.61 -11.71
CA ASN A 25 -21.22 -7.03 -11.84
C ASN A 25 -19.79 -7.33 -11.37
N LEU A 26 -19.57 -7.36 -10.05
CA LEU A 26 -18.26 -7.63 -9.46
C LEU A 26 -17.74 -9.07 -9.68
N ALA A 27 -18.58 -9.97 -10.19
CA ALA A 27 -18.17 -11.35 -10.45
C ALA A 27 -17.70 -11.56 -11.90
N GLY A 28 -18.31 -10.86 -12.85
CA GLY A 28 -18.09 -11.06 -14.29
C GLY A 28 -17.42 -9.87 -14.99
N SER A 29 -17.59 -8.63 -14.48
CA SER A 29 -16.97 -7.44 -15.07
C SER A 29 -15.66 -7.09 -14.33
N ALA A 30 -14.53 -7.21 -15.02
CA ALA A 30 -13.25 -6.73 -14.50
C ALA A 30 -13.23 -5.20 -14.36
N ALA A 31 -13.96 -4.48 -15.20
CA ALA A 31 -14.06 -3.03 -15.15
C ALA A 31 -14.74 -2.58 -13.85
N ASP A 32 -15.89 -3.16 -13.51
CA ASP A 32 -16.60 -2.88 -12.27
C ASP A 32 -15.78 -3.25 -11.03
N ALA A 33 -15.12 -4.41 -11.07
CA ALA A 33 -14.25 -4.84 -9.98
C ALA A 33 -13.12 -3.84 -9.74
N ILE A 34 -12.39 -3.44 -10.79
CA ILE A 34 -11.28 -2.47 -10.71
C ILE A 34 -11.81 -1.08 -10.29
N GLY A 35 -12.88 -0.60 -10.89
CA GLY A 35 -13.50 0.68 -10.56
C GLY A 35 -13.96 0.74 -9.10
N SER A 36 -14.58 -0.34 -8.60
CA SER A 36 -15.03 -0.44 -7.22
C SER A 36 -13.87 -0.46 -6.22
N VAL A 37 -12.78 -1.19 -6.52
CA VAL A 37 -11.56 -1.18 -5.70
C VAL A 37 -10.91 0.20 -5.71
N ALA A 38 -10.83 0.85 -6.86
CA ALA A 38 -10.29 2.21 -6.98
C ALA A 38 -11.10 3.22 -6.15
N ARG A 39 -12.44 3.13 -6.20
CA ARG A 39 -13.33 3.94 -5.37
C ARG A 39 -13.12 3.70 -3.88
N TYR A 40 -12.96 2.43 -3.47
CA TYR A 40 -12.63 2.06 -2.10
C TYR A 40 -11.32 2.70 -1.62
N LEU A 41 -10.24 2.52 -2.36
CA LEU A 41 -8.93 3.07 -2.01
C LEU A 41 -8.96 4.61 -1.95
N ASN A 42 -9.64 5.24 -2.91
CA ASN A 42 -9.81 6.71 -2.92
C ASN A 42 -10.55 7.21 -1.69
N TYR A 43 -11.61 6.51 -1.24
CA TYR A 43 -12.34 6.85 -0.02
C TYR A 43 -11.42 6.82 1.22
N PHE A 44 -10.47 5.88 1.29
CA PHE A 44 -9.47 5.80 2.35
C PHE A 44 -8.24 6.67 2.12
N GLY A 45 -8.31 7.63 1.20
CA GLY A 45 -7.28 8.64 1.03
C GLY A 45 -6.09 8.21 0.16
N TRP A 46 -6.30 7.27 -0.76
CA TRP A 46 -5.28 6.93 -1.75
C TRP A 46 -4.91 8.15 -2.60
N GLU A 47 -3.64 8.48 -2.62
CA GLU A 47 -3.04 9.56 -3.40
C GLU A 47 -2.33 8.99 -4.62
N ARG A 48 -2.79 9.39 -5.82
CA ARG A 48 -2.18 8.92 -7.06
C ARG A 48 -0.74 9.41 -7.19
N ALA A 49 0.14 8.53 -7.68
CA ALA A 49 1.57 8.79 -7.85
C ALA A 49 2.36 9.06 -6.55
N SER A 50 1.73 8.91 -5.38
CA SER A 50 2.41 8.94 -4.10
C SER A 50 2.92 7.53 -3.75
N PRO A 51 4.11 7.39 -3.11
CA PRO A 51 4.64 6.11 -2.69
C PRO A 51 3.75 5.46 -1.62
N THR A 52 3.84 4.14 -1.50
CA THR A 52 3.14 3.39 -0.45
C THR A 52 3.97 3.28 0.83
N HIS A 53 5.27 3.12 0.72
CA HIS A 53 6.19 3.01 1.84
C HIS A 53 7.62 3.32 1.41
N PHE A 54 8.49 3.45 2.40
CA PHE A 54 9.95 3.56 2.23
C PHE A 54 10.63 2.53 3.13
N ASP A 55 11.82 2.09 2.73
CA ASP A 55 12.68 1.33 3.60
C ASP A 55 13.14 2.19 4.78
N VAL A 56 13.14 1.60 5.97
CA VAL A 56 13.55 2.27 7.19
C VAL A 56 14.30 1.30 8.12
N ARG A 57 15.37 1.78 8.71
CA ARG A 57 15.96 1.15 9.90
C ARG A 57 15.32 1.78 11.12
N ALA A 58 14.68 0.96 11.95
CA ALA A 58 14.06 1.41 13.20
C ALA A 58 15.11 1.92 14.20
N PRO A 59 14.73 2.78 15.15
CA PRO A 59 15.61 3.23 16.22
C PRO A 59 16.21 2.08 17.03
N ASP A 60 17.49 2.19 17.39
CA ASP A 60 18.14 1.25 18.31
C ASP A 60 17.61 1.44 19.75
N ASN A 61 17.25 2.68 20.11
CA ASN A 61 16.63 3.00 21.40
C ASN A 61 15.21 2.40 21.48
N ALA A 62 14.98 1.57 22.50
CA ALA A 62 13.71 0.85 22.65
C ALA A 62 12.51 1.78 22.95
N ALA A 63 12.72 2.89 23.66
CA ALA A 63 11.65 3.83 23.99
C ALA A 63 11.20 4.62 22.74
N ASP A 64 12.15 5.09 21.93
CA ASP A 64 11.85 5.78 20.66
C ASP A 64 11.20 4.85 19.65
N ARG A 65 11.70 3.61 19.55
CA ARG A 65 11.08 2.58 18.71
C ARG A 65 9.65 2.29 19.15
N ALA A 66 9.41 2.09 20.45
CA ALA A 66 8.07 1.83 20.97
C ALA A 66 7.11 3.01 20.73
N LEU A 67 7.61 4.24 20.81
CA LEU A 67 6.83 5.43 20.51
C LEU A 67 6.41 5.50 19.04
N LEU A 68 7.33 5.25 18.11
CA LEU A 68 7.03 5.25 16.67
C LEU A 68 6.10 4.09 16.26
N LEU A 69 6.18 2.95 16.95
CA LEU A 69 5.29 1.79 16.76
C LEU A 69 3.90 1.98 17.40
N GLY A 70 3.76 2.91 18.36
CA GLY A 70 2.54 3.09 19.13
C GLY A 70 1.27 3.31 18.31
N PRO A 71 1.27 4.12 17.24
CA PRO A 71 0.13 4.30 16.36
C PRO A 71 -0.20 3.10 15.46
N ASP A 72 0.57 2.01 15.53
CA ASP A 72 0.49 0.86 14.64
C ASP A 72 0.72 1.31 13.17
N ILE A 73 -0.22 1.02 12.29
CA ILE A 73 -0.13 1.37 10.85
C ILE A 73 -0.63 2.78 10.51
N LEU A 74 -1.11 3.54 11.49
CA LEU A 74 -1.64 4.89 11.24
C LEU A 74 -0.49 5.90 11.06
N PRO A 75 -0.36 6.54 9.88
CA PRO A 75 0.72 7.48 9.64
C PRO A 75 0.47 8.80 10.39
N LEU A 76 1.27 9.07 11.42
CA LEU A 76 1.13 10.24 12.29
C LEU A 76 2.42 11.06 12.43
N PHE A 77 3.59 10.51 12.12
CA PHE A 77 4.87 11.16 12.33
C PHE A 77 5.45 11.72 11.04
N SER A 78 6.13 12.84 11.11
CA SER A 78 6.91 13.38 9.97
C SER A 78 8.22 12.60 9.78
N ALA A 79 8.84 12.75 8.60
CA ALA A 79 10.16 12.20 8.33
C ALA A 79 11.24 12.79 9.27
N GLU A 80 11.08 14.04 9.69
CA GLU A 80 11.95 14.71 10.66
C GLU A 80 11.85 14.04 12.03
N GLU A 81 10.63 13.81 12.54
CA GLU A 81 10.40 13.11 13.81
C GLU A 81 10.96 11.69 13.81
N PHE A 82 10.89 10.97 12.68
CA PHE A 82 11.56 9.67 12.54
C PHE A 82 13.07 9.80 12.75
N THR A 83 13.69 10.79 12.10
CA THR A 83 15.15 11.02 12.16
C THR A 83 15.58 11.46 13.56
N GLU A 84 14.88 12.38 14.19
CA GLU A 84 15.14 12.86 15.55
C GLU A 84 15.10 11.74 16.58
N ARG A 85 14.26 10.72 16.36
CA ARG A 85 14.16 9.54 17.21
C ARG A 85 15.15 8.42 16.84
N GLY A 86 16.05 8.69 15.90
CA GLY A 86 17.11 7.77 15.53
C GLY A 86 16.73 6.72 14.49
N ALA A 87 15.58 6.83 13.84
CA ALA A 87 15.27 6.04 12.66
C ALA A 87 16.05 6.51 11.45
N THR A 88 16.43 5.60 10.57
CA THR A 88 17.15 5.94 9.33
C THR A 88 16.28 5.65 8.12
N LEU A 89 15.81 6.69 7.44
CA LEU A 89 15.04 6.63 6.20
C LEU A 89 15.95 6.69 4.97
N THR A 90 15.46 6.17 3.83
CA THR A 90 16.07 6.42 2.51
C THR A 90 16.06 7.92 2.17
N ALA A 91 16.76 8.33 1.12
CA ALA A 91 16.76 9.74 0.68
C ALA A 91 15.35 10.23 0.32
N GLU A 92 14.60 9.40 -0.39
CA GLU A 92 13.21 9.64 -0.79
C GLU A 92 12.29 9.72 0.44
N GLY A 93 12.47 8.82 1.42
CA GLY A 93 11.71 8.82 2.66
C GLY A 93 11.94 10.08 3.50
N ARG A 94 13.18 10.60 3.54
CA ARG A 94 13.49 11.87 4.22
C ARG A 94 12.88 13.09 3.55
N SER A 95 12.70 13.06 2.24
CA SER A 95 12.09 14.16 1.49
C SER A 95 10.57 14.08 1.40
N HIS A 96 9.96 13.05 1.99
CA HIS A 96 8.50 12.89 1.98
C HIS A 96 7.83 13.90 2.91
N GLU A 97 6.91 14.68 2.36
CA GLU A 97 6.20 15.74 3.10
C GLU A 97 4.98 15.22 3.90
N GLY A 98 4.50 14.02 3.56
CA GLY A 98 3.34 13.41 4.23
C GLY A 98 3.72 12.68 5.52
N PRO A 99 2.71 12.32 6.34
CA PRO A 99 2.95 11.55 7.55
C PRO A 99 3.34 10.10 7.24
N LEU A 100 4.13 9.52 8.15
CA LEU A 100 4.66 8.15 8.11
C LEU A 100 4.22 7.38 9.36
N ALA A 101 4.13 6.05 9.24
CA ALA A 101 3.99 5.11 10.33
C ALA A 101 5.19 4.15 10.33
N LEU A 102 5.78 3.88 11.48
CA LEU A 102 6.74 2.78 11.60
C LEU A 102 5.96 1.47 11.71
N VAL A 103 6.12 0.61 10.69
CA VAL A 103 5.43 -0.68 10.64
C VAL A 103 6.45 -1.80 10.83
N GLU A 104 6.23 -2.64 11.84
CA GLU A 104 7.06 -3.80 12.11
C GLU A 104 6.47 -5.07 11.47
N LEU A 105 7.32 -5.87 10.86
CA LEU A 105 6.98 -7.11 10.18
C LEU A 105 7.83 -8.24 10.74
N HIS A 106 7.21 -9.16 11.50
CA HIS A 106 7.90 -10.32 12.03
C HIS A 106 8.19 -11.34 10.94
N ASN A 107 9.41 -11.84 10.90
CA ASN A 107 9.92 -12.78 9.90
C ASN A 107 10.02 -14.22 10.45
N GLY A 108 9.07 -14.61 11.30
CA GLY A 108 9.10 -15.87 12.04
C GLY A 108 9.96 -15.78 13.31
N ASP A 109 10.11 -16.91 14.01
CA ASP A 109 10.73 -16.94 15.34
C ASP A 109 12.25 -16.80 15.34
N ALA A 110 12.91 -17.05 14.20
CA ALA A 110 14.37 -17.10 14.10
C ALA A 110 15.02 -15.89 13.43
N ALA A 111 14.23 -14.99 12.83
CA ALA A 111 14.76 -13.84 12.11
C ALA A 111 14.34 -12.52 12.80
N ALA A 112 15.24 -11.54 12.72
CA ALA A 112 14.91 -10.19 13.20
C ALA A 112 13.73 -9.60 12.40
N PRO A 113 12.87 -8.80 13.03
CA PRO A 113 11.81 -8.12 12.33
C PRO A 113 12.37 -7.12 11.31
N SER A 114 11.69 -6.98 10.18
CA SER A 114 11.91 -5.90 9.23
C SER A 114 10.95 -4.75 9.48
N HIS A 115 11.30 -3.57 8.98
CA HIS A 115 10.49 -2.37 9.19
C HIS A 115 10.30 -1.63 7.89
N VAL A 116 9.13 -1.03 7.71
CA VAL A 116 8.85 -0.08 6.64
C VAL A 116 8.25 1.21 7.21
N ALA A 117 8.54 2.32 6.57
CA ALA A 117 7.89 3.60 6.84
C ALA A 117 6.67 3.73 5.91
N GLY A 118 5.50 3.33 6.41
CA GLY A 118 4.24 3.34 5.66
C GLY A 118 3.67 4.75 5.52
N THR A 119 3.24 5.11 4.31
CA THR A 119 2.57 6.36 4.00
C THR A 119 1.04 6.26 4.14
N ARG A 120 0.30 7.30 3.77
CA ARG A 120 -1.17 7.25 3.64
C ARG A 120 -1.63 6.17 2.65
N ASN A 121 -0.87 5.94 1.57
CA ASN A 121 -1.20 4.91 0.60
C ASN A 121 -1.03 3.50 1.18
N PHE A 122 0.00 3.27 1.99
CA PHE A 122 0.14 2.01 2.72
C PHE A 122 -1.06 1.77 3.65
N TRP A 123 -1.40 2.78 4.44
CA TRP A 123 -2.57 2.72 5.33
C TRP A 123 -3.86 2.45 4.56
N ALA A 124 -4.09 3.11 3.41
CA ALA A 124 -5.28 2.88 2.58
C ALA A 124 -5.40 1.41 2.13
N VAL A 125 -4.28 0.77 1.72
CA VAL A 125 -4.27 -0.66 1.35
C VAL A 125 -4.59 -1.54 2.55
N THR A 126 -4.08 -1.22 3.76
CA THR A 126 -4.37 -2.01 4.96
C THR A 126 -5.85 -2.00 5.34
N ARG A 127 -6.63 -1.00 4.91
CA ARG A 127 -8.09 -0.97 5.16
C ARG A 127 -8.84 -2.12 4.53
N TYR A 128 -8.25 -2.73 3.49
CA TYR A 128 -8.87 -3.84 2.79
C TYR A 128 -8.93 -5.12 3.64
N ASN A 129 -7.86 -5.45 4.35
CA ASN A 129 -7.74 -6.68 5.14
C ASN A 129 -7.15 -6.51 6.54
N TRP A 130 -6.97 -5.28 7.03
CA TRP A 130 -6.42 -4.95 8.35
C TRP A 130 -5.09 -5.67 8.66
N SER A 131 -4.23 -5.83 7.65
CA SER A 131 -2.97 -6.56 7.75
C SER A 131 -1.86 -5.84 6.99
N SER A 132 -0.77 -5.53 7.68
CA SER A 132 0.46 -4.96 7.10
C SER A 132 1.12 -5.95 6.13
N TYR A 133 1.12 -7.24 6.46
CA TYR A 133 1.67 -8.30 5.59
C TYR A 133 0.90 -8.41 4.27
N TYR A 134 -0.43 -8.40 4.37
CA TYR A 134 -1.27 -8.43 3.18
C TYR A 134 -1.06 -7.19 2.32
N ALA A 135 -1.01 -6.00 2.94
CA ALA A 135 -0.78 -4.76 2.22
C ALA A 135 0.54 -4.79 1.46
N LEU A 136 1.64 -5.19 2.13
CA LEU A 136 2.95 -5.28 1.49
C LEU A 136 2.94 -6.30 0.35
N ALA A 137 2.38 -7.49 0.54
CA ALA A 137 2.29 -8.52 -0.50
C ALA A 137 1.52 -8.04 -1.74
N VAL A 138 0.41 -7.33 -1.55
CA VAL A 138 -0.37 -6.74 -2.67
C VAL A 138 0.41 -5.65 -3.40
N ILE A 139 1.11 -4.80 -2.66
CA ILE A 139 1.94 -3.72 -3.21
C ILE A 139 3.09 -4.32 -4.05
N GLU A 140 3.83 -5.28 -3.51
CA GLU A 140 4.94 -5.95 -4.20
C GLU A 140 4.46 -6.72 -5.44
N LEU A 141 3.34 -7.44 -5.33
CA LEU A 141 2.74 -8.10 -6.47
C LEU A 141 2.35 -7.10 -7.56
N GLY A 142 1.75 -5.97 -7.18
CA GLY A 142 1.38 -4.90 -8.10
C GLY A 142 2.60 -4.32 -8.83
N ALA A 143 3.69 -4.09 -8.12
CA ALA A 143 4.96 -3.62 -8.69
C ALA A 143 5.54 -4.65 -9.68
N ALA A 144 5.62 -5.92 -9.29
CA ALA A 144 6.13 -6.99 -10.17
C ALA A 144 5.29 -7.17 -11.45
N VAL A 145 3.98 -7.02 -11.35
CA VAL A 145 3.09 -7.05 -12.53
C VAL A 145 3.33 -5.86 -13.44
N ALA A 146 3.51 -4.66 -12.87
CA ALA A 146 3.80 -3.44 -13.64
C ALA A 146 5.13 -3.55 -14.40
N GLU A 147 6.19 -4.01 -13.75
CA GLU A 147 7.51 -4.24 -14.37
C GLU A 147 7.45 -5.22 -15.54
N ARG A 148 6.74 -6.35 -15.38
CA ARG A 148 6.56 -7.33 -16.47
C ARG A 148 5.82 -6.74 -17.67
N ARG A 149 4.82 -5.91 -17.44
CA ARG A 149 4.09 -5.25 -18.54
C ARG A 149 4.98 -4.27 -19.29
N LEU A 150 5.79 -3.49 -18.60
CA LEU A 150 6.74 -2.55 -19.21
C LEU A 150 7.85 -3.28 -19.96
N GLY A 151 8.41 -4.36 -19.38
CA GLY A 151 9.44 -5.17 -20.03
C GLY A 151 8.96 -5.88 -21.31
N ASN A 152 7.72 -6.36 -21.34
CA ASN A 152 7.12 -6.97 -22.53
C ASN A 152 6.79 -5.94 -23.63
N GLY A 153 6.49 -4.68 -23.26
CA GLY A 153 6.25 -3.60 -24.22
C GLY A 153 7.48 -3.20 -25.03
N SER A 154 8.68 -3.28 -24.43
CA SER A 154 9.96 -2.99 -25.09
C SER A 154 10.36 -4.06 -26.12
N ASN A 155 9.92 -5.31 -25.93
CA ASN A 155 10.30 -6.43 -26.80
C ASN A 155 9.43 -6.54 -28.07
N THR A 156 8.27 -5.89 -28.09
CA THR A 156 7.35 -5.93 -29.24
C THR A 156 7.74 -4.93 -30.33
N LEU A 157 8.46 -3.86 -29.99
CA LEU A 157 8.91 -2.84 -30.94
C LEU A 157 10.20 -3.22 -31.69
N THR A 158 10.94 -4.23 -31.22
CA THR A 158 12.20 -4.68 -31.85
C THR A 158 11.98 -5.79 -32.91
N LYS A 159 10.78 -6.37 -33.03
CA LYS A 159 10.44 -7.42 -33.98
C LYS A 159 9.74 -6.93 -35.26
N ALA A 160 9.58 -5.63 -35.45
CA ALA A 160 8.96 -5.01 -36.61
C ALA A 160 9.97 -4.16 -37.41
N ARG A 161 11.17 -4.73 -37.68
CA ARG A 161 12.11 -4.20 -38.70
C ARG A 161 12.66 -5.33 -39.55
#